data_abd78b409b8c7279677ca93c42a7bd1b
#
_entry.id   abd78b409b8c7279677ca93c42a7bd1b
#
_cell.length_a   1.000
_cell.length_b   1.000
_cell.length_c   1.000
_cell.angle_alpha   90.00
_cell.angle_beta   90.00
_cell.angle_gamma   90.00
#
_symmetry.space_group_name_H-M   'P 1'
#
loop_
_entity.id
_entity.type
_entity.pdbx_description
1 polymer ?
#
loop_
_entity_poly.entity_id
_entity_poly.type
_entity_poly.pdbx_seq_one_letter_code
_entity_poly.pdbx_strand_id
1 'polypeptide(L)'
;MGVFERRKVGLILTPALFVVTWFAPLGLEPRQQHLAAVFAAVIVAWVTEVMPISVTALLIAPAMIVVGVTDSRSAFAHYADPLIFLFIGGFFIARAMMRHGLDRRIARSLMSFRLVRGSPIRIRMAFMMTAIVLSMWISNTATAAILIPILLGTLPEEDDTSPGSVLAIAYAASVGGMGTLIGSPPNFITVRFLQEQAGVDFDFVQWMGIGMPAALVLVVVIGFVLQWLAPPPPAETTVTVVTSPWSWGEKVTAACFGLAVAGWTIPGIMRAVGAPHAAEVAKALPIGAVAILAAAPLFLFRDEDGKTPVLPWHDAARIDWGLILLFGGGLSLGAQMFETGLAAEISQWFLHVTGISSLWGLTAALIVFTVFFTEACSNTASSNMIVPLAIAAAVELDVSPLPPALAVGLAASCAFMLPIATGPNAVAYGTGLIELPHMMRIGFLLNIVAALTLLAVLYALSIFHGWV
;
A
#
# COMPACT_ATOMS: atom_id res chain seq x y z
N MET A 1 -11.40 -2.87 22.34
CA MET A 1 -11.33 -4.35 22.42
C MET A 1 -9.89 -4.77 22.24
N GLY A 2 -9.26 -5.47 23.20
CA GLY A 2 -7.88 -5.91 23.07
C GLY A 2 -7.71 -6.97 21.96
N VAL A 3 -6.50 -7.15 21.42
CA VAL A 3 -6.19 -8.14 20.36
C VAL A 3 -6.68 -9.54 20.72
N PHE A 4 -6.55 -9.92 21.98
CA PHE A 4 -6.99 -11.22 22.48
C PHE A 4 -8.53 -11.40 22.46
N GLU A 5 -9.29 -10.36 22.73
CA GLU A 5 -10.76 -10.40 22.65
C GLU A 5 -11.25 -10.43 21.21
N ARG A 6 -10.63 -9.65 20.30
CA ARG A 6 -10.92 -9.69 18.86
C ARG A 6 -10.77 -11.12 18.31
N ARG A 7 -9.65 -11.78 18.65
CA ARG A 7 -9.36 -13.13 18.21
C ARG A 7 -10.40 -14.14 18.70
N LYS A 8 -10.85 -14.03 19.96
CA LYS A 8 -11.92 -14.91 20.50
C LYS A 8 -13.23 -14.71 19.76
N VAL A 9 -13.58 -13.46 19.48
CA VAL A 9 -14.78 -13.13 18.70
C VAL A 9 -14.66 -13.70 17.29
N GLY A 10 -13.50 -13.58 16.66
CA GLY A 10 -13.24 -14.12 15.32
C GLY A 10 -13.37 -15.64 15.25
N LEU A 11 -12.90 -16.37 16.28
CA LEU A 11 -13.02 -17.84 16.35
C LEU A 11 -14.48 -18.33 16.32
N ILE A 12 -15.41 -17.52 16.81
CA ILE A 12 -16.85 -17.84 16.81
C ILE A 12 -17.53 -17.29 15.56
N LEU A 13 -17.27 -16.02 15.23
CA LEU A 13 -17.96 -15.35 14.13
C LEU A 13 -17.57 -15.88 12.75
N THR A 14 -16.31 -16.27 12.53
CA THR A 14 -15.85 -16.77 11.23
C THR A 14 -16.64 -18.02 10.80
N PRO A 15 -16.67 -19.11 11.57
CA PRO A 15 -17.47 -20.27 11.21
C PRO A 15 -18.99 -20.00 11.28
N ALA A 16 -19.45 -19.17 12.20
CA ALA A 16 -20.87 -18.84 12.32
C ALA A 16 -21.37 -18.11 11.07
N LEU A 17 -20.65 -17.08 10.58
CA LEU A 17 -21.04 -16.37 9.36
C LEU A 17 -20.90 -17.24 8.12
N PHE A 18 -19.90 -18.10 8.04
CA PHE A 18 -19.83 -19.08 6.97
C PHE A 18 -21.11 -19.93 6.92
N VAL A 19 -21.51 -20.53 8.03
CA VAL A 19 -22.70 -21.40 8.11
C VAL A 19 -24.00 -20.60 7.85
N VAL A 20 -24.12 -19.42 8.48
CA VAL A 20 -25.31 -18.57 8.26
C VAL A 20 -25.42 -18.17 6.79
N THR A 21 -24.35 -17.69 6.16
CA THR A 21 -24.37 -17.30 4.75
C THR A 21 -24.61 -18.50 3.84
N TRP A 22 -24.08 -19.67 4.17
CA TRP A 22 -24.28 -20.89 3.40
C TRP A 22 -25.76 -21.31 3.28
N PHE A 23 -26.52 -21.17 4.36
CA PHE A 23 -27.93 -21.58 4.41
C PHE A 23 -28.94 -20.43 4.30
N ALA A 24 -28.47 -19.17 4.27
CA ALA A 24 -29.36 -18.02 4.14
C ALA A 24 -30.08 -18.01 2.79
N PRO A 25 -31.36 -17.68 2.74
CA PRO A 25 -32.09 -17.58 1.46
C PRO A 25 -31.80 -16.24 0.77
N LEU A 26 -30.60 -16.11 0.22
CA LEU A 26 -30.12 -14.85 -0.42
C LEU A 26 -30.60 -14.71 -1.88
N GLY A 27 -31.23 -15.74 -2.46
CA GLY A 27 -31.64 -15.72 -3.86
C GLY A 27 -30.49 -15.89 -4.85
N LEU A 28 -29.29 -16.24 -4.37
CA LEU A 28 -28.09 -16.45 -5.17
C LEU A 28 -28.08 -17.85 -5.81
N GLU A 29 -27.39 -17.98 -6.94
CA GLU A 29 -27.07 -19.29 -7.49
C GLU A 29 -26.17 -20.10 -6.52
N PRO A 30 -26.20 -21.45 -6.53
CA PRO A 30 -25.43 -22.28 -5.60
C PRO A 30 -23.94 -21.92 -5.55
N ARG A 31 -23.32 -21.69 -6.70
CA ARG A 31 -21.89 -21.33 -6.78
C ARG A 31 -21.59 -19.95 -6.17
N GLN A 32 -22.49 -18.98 -6.39
CA GLN A 32 -22.42 -17.65 -5.78
C GLN A 32 -22.63 -17.73 -4.26
N GLN A 33 -23.61 -18.50 -3.81
CA GLN A 33 -23.91 -18.71 -2.39
C GLN A 33 -22.73 -19.30 -1.63
N HIS A 34 -22.10 -20.33 -2.20
CA HIS A 34 -20.90 -20.94 -1.61
C HIS A 34 -19.74 -19.94 -1.52
N LEU A 35 -19.51 -19.17 -2.58
CA LEU A 35 -18.48 -18.13 -2.58
C LEU A 35 -18.81 -17.01 -1.58
N ALA A 36 -20.08 -16.60 -1.46
CA ALA A 36 -20.52 -15.60 -0.48
C ALA A 36 -20.22 -16.05 0.95
N ALA A 37 -20.42 -17.35 1.26
CA ALA A 37 -20.08 -17.90 2.56
C ALA A 37 -18.57 -17.86 2.84
N VAL A 38 -17.73 -18.22 1.86
CA VAL A 38 -16.27 -18.10 1.96
C VAL A 38 -15.88 -16.62 2.13
N PHE A 39 -16.42 -15.71 1.32
CA PHE A 39 -16.13 -14.28 1.38
C PHE A 39 -16.49 -13.67 2.74
N ALA A 40 -17.68 -13.96 3.29
CA ALA A 40 -18.09 -13.49 4.61
C ALA A 40 -17.15 -13.99 5.72
N ALA A 41 -16.74 -15.25 5.67
CA ALA A 41 -15.78 -15.81 6.62
C ALA A 41 -14.40 -15.16 6.51
N VAL A 42 -13.91 -14.91 5.29
CA VAL A 42 -12.62 -14.25 5.03
C VAL A 42 -12.63 -12.81 5.56
N ILE A 43 -13.70 -12.04 5.31
CA ILE A 43 -13.84 -10.67 5.85
C ILE A 43 -13.68 -10.68 7.37
N VAL A 44 -14.44 -11.52 8.05
CA VAL A 44 -14.38 -11.59 9.51
C VAL A 44 -13.02 -12.07 9.99
N ALA A 45 -12.43 -13.06 9.33
CA ALA A 45 -11.10 -13.55 9.69
C ALA A 45 -10.01 -12.47 9.53
N TRP A 46 -10.08 -11.63 8.50
CA TRP A 46 -9.15 -10.52 8.31
C TRP A 46 -9.38 -9.36 9.28
N VAL A 47 -10.63 -8.98 9.52
CA VAL A 47 -10.97 -7.88 10.46
C VAL A 47 -10.66 -8.25 11.92
N THR A 48 -10.90 -9.50 12.32
CA THR A 48 -10.67 -9.95 13.69
C THR A 48 -9.25 -10.48 13.93
N GLU A 49 -8.47 -10.68 12.86
CA GLU A 49 -7.14 -11.30 12.90
C GLU A 49 -7.15 -12.62 13.70
N VAL A 50 -8.19 -13.43 13.49
CA VAL A 50 -8.34 -14.72 14.18
C VAL A 50 -7.12 -15.62 14.00
N MET A 51 -6.47 -15.50 12.86
CA MET A 51 -5.16 -16.06 12.51
C MET A 51 -4.35 -15.01 11.73
N PRO A 52 -3.04 -15.20 11.52
CA PRO A 52 -2.27 -14.29 10.67
C PRO A 52 -2.95 -14.08 9.32
N ILE A 53 -3.07 -12.82 8.86
CA ILE A 53 -3.82 -12.47 7.64
C ILE A 53 -3.33 -13.21 6.40
N SER A 54 -2.03 -13.52 6.33
CA SER A 54 -1.42 -14.33 5.28
C SER A 54 -1.86 -15.80 5.30
N VAL A 55 -2.13 -16.36 6.49
CA VAL A 55 -2.66 -17.73 6.62
C VAL A 55 -4.12 -17.77 6.16
N THR A 56 -4.93 -16.77 6.53
CA THR A 56 -6.28 -16.64 6.00
C THR A 56 -6.26 -16.57 4.47
N ALA A 57 -5.37 -15.77 3.90
CA ALA A 57 -5.22 -15.65 2.45
C ALA A 57 -4.82 -16.98 1.78
N LEU A 58 -3.90 -17.71 2.38
CA LEU A 58 -3.51 -19.04 1.90
C LEU A 58 -4.67 -20.04 1.92
N LEU A 59 -5.58 -19.93 2.88
CA LEU A 59 -6.75 -20.81 3.01
C LEU A 59 -7.88 -20.49 2.03
N ILE A 60 -7.88 -19.33 1.37
CA ILE A 60 -8.93 -18.93 0.42
C ILE A 60 -9.05 -19.93 -0.74
N ALA A 61 -7.94 -20.22 -1.41
CA ALA A 61 -7.96 -21.13 -2.54
C ALA A 61 -8.45 -22.55 -2.15
N PRO A 62 -7.90 -23.22 -1.11
CA PRO A 62 -8.43 -24.49 -0.64
C PRO A 62 -9.91 -24.45 -0.25
N ALA A 63 -10.37 -23.37 0.41
CA ALA A 63 -11.75 -23.22 0.80
C ALA A 63 -12.67 -23.19 -0.43
N MET A 64 -12.35 -22.37 -1.44
CA MET A 64 -13.13 -22.27 -2.69
C MET A 64 -13.18 -23.61 -3.45
N ILE A 65 -12.09 -24.37 -3.45
CA ILE A 65 -12.04 -25.71 -4.08
C ILE A 65 -12.97 -26.68 -3.34
N VAL A 66 -12.85 -26.76 -2.01
CA VAL A 66 -13.63 -27.71 -1.18
C VAL A 66 -15.12 -27.44 -1.28
N VAL A 67 -15.54 -26.18 -1.34
CA VAL A 67 -16.95 -25.81 -1.47
C VAL A 67 -17.45 -25.84 -2.94
N GLY A 68 -16.61 -26.24 -3.91
CA GLY A 68 -17.01 -26.43 -5.30
C GLY A 68 -17.19 -25.13 -6.10
N VAL A 69 -16.56 -24.04 -5.67
CA VAL A 69 -16.61 -22.76 -6.42
C VAL A 69 -15.69 -22.80 -7.65
N THR A 70 -14.51 -23.41 -7.53
CA THR A 70 -13.52 -23.42 -8.62
C THR A 70 -12.64 -24.67 -8.54
N ASP A 71 -11.89 -24.94 -9.59
CA ASP A 71 -10.91 -26.02 -9.62
C ASP A 71 -9.54 -25.57 -9.03
N SER A 72 -8.69 -26.57 -8.74
CA SER A 72 -7.38 -26.35 -8.11
C SER A 72 -6.44 -25.48 -8.96
N ARG A 73 -6.47 -25.64 -10.29
CA ARG A 73 -5.58 -24.90 -11.19
C ARG A 73 -5.96 -23.41 -11.20
N SER A 74 -7.23 -23.12 -11.36
CA SER A 74 -7.76 -21.74 -11.37
C SER A 74 -7.55 -21.06 -10.02
N ALA A 75 -7.84 -21.75 -8.89
CA ALA A 75 -7.67 -21.19 -7.57
C ALA A 75 -6.22 -20.79 -7.24
N PHE A 76 -5.24 -21.63 -7.61
CA PHE A 76 -3.83 -21.38 -7.28
C PHE A 76 -3.08 -20.57 -8.34
N ALA A 77 -3.62 -20.36 -9.53
CA ALA A 77 -2.95 -19.60 -10.59
C ALA A 77 -2.52 -18.19 -10.15
N HIS A 78 -3.37 -17.52 -9.38
CA HIS A 78 -3.13 -16.14 -8.92
C HIS A 78 -1.98 -16.00 -7.91
N TYR A 79 -1.54 -17.10 -7.26
CA TYR A 79 -0.36 -17.07 -6.38
C TYR A 79 0.96 -17.00 -7.16
N ALA A 80 0.93 -17.22 -8.46
CA ALA A 80 2.08 -17.08 -9.37
C ALA A 80 1.86 -15.92 -10.37
N ASP A 81 1.06 -14.92 -10.02
CA ASP A 81 0.84 -13.76 -10.87
C ASP A 81 2.17 -13.06 -11.22
N PRO A 82 2.42 -12.70 -12.49
CA PRO A 82 3.67 -12.07 -12.90
C PRO A 82 4.04 -10.80 -12.13
N LEU A 83 3.05 -10.04 -11.67
CA LEU A 83 3.29 -8.83 -10.88
C LEU A 83 3.76 -9.13 -9.44
N ILE A 84 3.52 -10.33 -8.90
CA ILE A 84 4.08 -10.75 -7.61
C ILE A 84 5.61 -10.75 -7.65
N PHE A 85 6.20 -11.10 -8.80
CA PHE A 85 7.65 -11.09 -8.99
C PHE A 85 8.25 -9.68 -8.98
N LEU A 86 7.45 -8.63 -9.27
CA LEU A 86 7.85 -7.24 -9.04
C LEU A 86 8.16 -7.01 -7.55
N PHE A 87 7.29 -7.50 -6.65
CA PHE A 87 7.50 -7.36 -5.21
C PHE A 87 8.65 -8.23 -4.70
N ILE A 88 8.80 -9.45 -5.17
CA ILE A 88 9.92 -10.33 -4.76
C ILE A 88 11.26 -9.67 -5.09
N GLY A 89 11.44 -9.21 -6.33
CA GLY A 89 12.68 -8.53 -6.75
C GLY A 89 12.86 -7.18 -6.02
N GLY A 90 11.79 -6.40 -5.88
CA GLY A 90 11.80 -5.16 -5.11
C GLY A 90 12.20 -5.37 -3.66
N PHE A 91 11.68 -6.41 -3.01
CA PHE A 91 12.05 -6.76 -1.62
C PHE A 91 13.50 -7.20 -1.50
N PHE A 92 14.06 -7.93 -2.47
CA PHE A 92 15.48 -8.26 -2.48
C PHE A 92 16.34 -6.99 -2.54
N ILE A 93 16.01 -6.05 -3.42
CA ILE A 93 16.71 -4.77 -3.53
C ILE A 93 16.55 -3.97 -2.23
N ALA A 94 15.34 -3.83 -1.70
CA ALA A 94 15.06 -3.13 -0.45
C ALA A 94 15.83 -3.77 0.73
N ARG A 95 15.92 -5.09 0.78
CA ARG A 95 16.68 -5.81 1.80
C ARG A 95 18.17 -5.52 1.71
N ALA A 96 18.72 -5.46 0.51
CA ALA A 96 20.11 -5.05 0.29
C ALA A 96 20.34 -3.58 0.69
N MET A 97 19.40 -2.67 0.36
CA MET A 97 19.47 -1.27 0.78
C MET A 97 19.57 -1.14 2.31
N MET A 98 18.72 -1.85 3.05
CA MET A 98 18.73 -1.85 4.51
C MET A 98 20.02 -2.49 5.06
N ARG A 99 20.51 -3.59 4.46
CA ARG A 99 21.71 -4.29 4.89
C ARG A 99 22.96 -3.39 4.79
N HIS A 100 23.10 -2.67 3.69
CA HIS A 100 24.27 -1.81 3.42
C HIS A 100 24.07 -0.35 3.85
N GLY A 101 22.90 0.02 4.38
CA GLY A 101 22.62 1.37 4.89
C GLY A 101 22.40 2.43 3.82
N LEU A 102 22.09 2.01 2.57
CA LEU A 102 21.79 2.95 1.47
C LEU A 102 20.54 3.78 1.75
N ASP A 103 19.54 3.20 2.38
CA ASP A 103 18.31 3.84 2.86
C ASP A 103 18.63 5.00 3.83
N ARG A 104 19.49 4.74 4.82
CA ARG A 104 19.95 5.76 5.79
C ARG A 104 20.79 6.85 5.11
N ARG A 105 21.59 6.48 4.12
CA ARG A 105 22.37 7.46 3.34
C ARG A 105 21.46 8.38 2.55
N ILE A 106 20.47 7.84 1.87
CA ILE A 106 19.46 8.64 1.12
C ILE A 106 18.73 9.57 2.09
N ALA A 107 18.26 9.05 3.24
CA ALA A 107 17.60 9.87 4.25
C ALA A 107 18.48 11.04 4.71
N ARG A 108 19.73 10.77 5.09
CA ARG A 108 20.68 11.81 5.53
C ARG A 108 20.98 12.82 4.42
N SER A 109 21.13 12.37 3.17
CA SER A 109 21.37 13.25 2.03
C SER A 109 20.20 14.22 1.81
N LEU A 110 18.97 13.73 1.86
CA LEU A 110 17.77 14.57 1.72
C LEU A 110 17.62 15.56 2.88
N MET A 111 18.00 15.17 4.09
CA MET A 111 18.00 16.05 5.27
C MET A 111 19.13 17.09 5.27
N SER A 112 20.17 16.94 4.44
CA SER A 112 21.30 17.86 4.37
C SER A 112 21.02 19.14 3.58
N PHE A 113 19.92 19.23 2.85
CA PHE A 113 19.59 20.41 2.05
C PHE A 113 19.45 21.66 2.91
N ARG A 114 20.02 22.78 2.46
CA ARG A 114 20.01 24.09 3.16
C ARG A 114 18.60 24.62 3.47
N LEU A 115 17.60 24.22 2.68
CA LEU A 115 16.18 24.59 2.87
C LEU A 115 15.59 24.03 4.18
N VAL A 116 16.22 23.00 4.77
CA VAL A 116 15.75 22.33 6.00
C VAL A 116 16.12 23.10 7.26
N ARG A 117 17.12 24.01 7.19
CA ARG A 117 17.70 24.67 8.38
C ARG A 117 16.82 25.81 8.91
N GLY A 118 16.79 25.98 10.23
CA GLY A 118 16.37 27.21 10.90
C GLY A 118 14.88 27.36 11.21
N SER A 119 14.01 26.34 10.92
CA SER A 119 12.61 26.41 11.33
C SER A 119 12.08 25.00 11.62
N PRO A 120 11.45 24.76 12.78
CA PRO A 120 10.86 23.48 13.15
C PRO A 120 9.85 22.97 12.11
N ILE A 121 9.08 23.87 11.50
CA ILE A 121 8.13 23.55 10.42
C ILE A 121 8.86 23.00 9.18
N ARG A 122 9.96 23.66 8.77
CA ARG A 122 10.75 23.20 7.61
C ARG A 122 11.39 21.85 7.86
N ILE A 123 11.87 21.63 9.10
CA ILE A 123 12.44 20.33 9.51
C ILE A 123 11.36 19.25 9.42
N ARG A 124 10.16 19.47 10.00
CA ARG A 124 9.04 18.53 9.89
C ARG A 124 8.68 18.23 8.44
N MET A 125 8.52 19.25 7.61
CA MET A 125 8.21 19.07 6.18
C MET A 125 9.31 18.32 5.43
N ALA A 126 10.58 18.56 5.76
CA ALA A 126 11.69 17.82 5.17
C ALA A 126 11.69 16.35 5.55
N PHE A 127 11.38 16.01 6.82
CA PHE A 127 11.18 14.62 7.24
C PHE A 127 10.00 13.98 6.51
N MET A 128 8.88 14.69 6.36
CA MET A 128 7.72 14.19 5.61
C MET A 128 8.07 13.96 4.13
N MET A 129 8.75 14.90 3.48
CA MET A 129 9.19 14.73 2.07
C MET A 129 10.19 13.59 1.91
N THR A 130 11.11 13.44 2.87
CA THR A 130 12.06 12.31 2.91
C THR A 130 11.30 11.00 3.09
N ALA A 131 10.28 10.97 3.95
CA ALA A 131 9.43 9.79 4.16
C ALA A 131 8.71 9.39 2.86
N ILE A 132 8.16 10.34 2.11
CA ILE A 132 7.56 10.06 0.79
C ILE A 132 8.58 9.42 -0.15
N VAL A 133 9.74 10.06 -0.34
CA VAL A 133 10.74 9.58 -1.30
C VAL A 133 11.23 8.18 -0.95
N LEU A 134 11.46 7.88 0.32
CA LEU A 134 11.87 6.54 0.75
C LEU A 134 10.74 5.53 0.61
N SER A 135 9.54 5.89 1.07
CA SER A 135 8.39 4.99 1.13
C SER A 135 7.85 4.57 -0.24
N MET A 136 8.19 5.31 -1.28
CA MET A 136 7.92 4.91 -2.66
C MET A 136 8.69 3.65 -3.08
N TRP A 137 9.81 3.32 -2.42
CA TRP A 137 10.74 2.28 -2.85
C TRP A 137 11.02 1.21 -1.81
N ILE A 138 10.84 1.52 -0.53
CA ILE A 138 10.98 0.59 0.59
C ILE A 138 9.67 0.56 1.39
N SER A 139 9.51 -0.43 2.28
CA SER A 139 8.27 -0.53 3.05
C SER A 139 8.03 0.72 3.91
N ASN A 140 6.75 1.12 4.01
CA ASN A 140 6.31 2.26 4.82
C ASN A 140 6.77 2.13 6.28
N THR A 141 6.70 0.92 6.84
CA THR A 141 7.15 0.61 8.21
C THR A 141 8.65 0.82 8.35
N ALA A 142 9.45 0.34 7.40
CA ALA A 142 10.90 0.54 7.43
C ALA A 142 11.26 2.03 7.34
N THR A 143 10.56 2.79 6.49
CA THR A 143 10.74 4.24 6.37
C THR A 143 10.50 4.94 7.71
N ALA A 144 9.40 4.65 8.40
CA ALA A 144 9.10 5.21 9.71
C ALA A 144 10.15 4.80 10.75
N ALA A 145 10.55 3.51 10.77
CA ALA A 145 11.55 2.98 11.70
C ALA A 145 12.95 3.58 11.51
N ILE A 146 13.29 4.07 10.31
CA ILE A 146 14.53 4.77 10.02
C ILE A 146 14.44 6.25 10.43
N LEU A 147 13.37 6.92 10.04
CA LEU A 147 13.29 8.37 10.16
C LEU A 147 12.90 8.85 11.56
N ILE A 148 12.06 8.10 12.30
CA ILE A 148 11.63 8.49 13.64
C ILE A 148 12.83 8.56 14.61
N PRO A 149 13.73 7.56 14.71
CA PRO A 149 14.93 7.69 15.55
C PRO A 149 15.87 8.83 15.11
N ILE A 150 15.96 9.10 13.80
CA ILE A 150 16.77 10.24 13.31
C ILE A 150 16.14 11.55 13.78
N LEU A 151 14.81 11.71 13.69
CA LEU A 151 14.12 12.88 14.23
C LEU A 151 14.38 13.03 15.73
N LEU A 152 14.17 11.98 16.51
CA LEU A 152 14.34 12.00 17.97
C LEU A 152 15.79 12.36 18.38
N GLY A 153 16.78 11.88 17.63
CA GLY A 153 18.18 12.22 17.86
C GLY A 153 18.58 13.66 17.44
N THR A 154 17.69 14.40 16.78
CA THR A 154 17.92 15.81 16.41
C THR A 154 17.27 16.81 17.38
N LEU A 155 16.41 16.34 18.27
CA LEU A 155 15.71 17.17 19.25
C LEU A 155 16.50 17.26 20.55
N PRO A 156 16.53 18.42 21.24
CA PRO A 156 17.12 18.55 22.56
C PRO A 156 16.43 17.63 23.58
N GLU A 157 17.18 17.07 24.53
CA GLU A 157 16.66 16.13 25.55
C GLU A 157 15.59 16.74 26.49
N GLU A 158 15.51 18.07 26.58
CA GLU A 158 14.61 18.78 27.48
C GLU A 158 13.31 19.26 26.83
N ASP A 159 13.18 19.15 25.51
CA ASP A 159 11.96 19.60 24.82
C ASP A 159 10.94 18.48 24.71
N ASP A 160 9.70 18.82 25.05
CA ASP A 160 8.49 18.04 24.80
C ASP A 160 8.44 17.66 23.32
N THR A 161 8.97 16.47 23.00
CA THR A 161 9.05 15.94 21.64
C THR A 161 7.65 15.98 21.08
N SER A 162 7.37 16.91 20.15
CA SER A 162 6.02 17.09 19.66
C SER A 162 5.51 15.76 19.07
N PRO A 163 4.51 15.12 19.69
CA PRO A 163 3.87 13.92 19.14
C PRO A 163 3.49 14.09 17.67
N GLY A 164 3.13 15.32 17.28
CA GLY A 164 2.81 15.68 15.92
C GLY A 164 3.94 15.53 14.92
N SER A 165 5.21 15.66 15.33
CA SER A 165 6.34 15.45 14.41
C SER A 165 6.62 13.97 14.15
N VAL A 166 6.42 13.11 15.15
CA VAL A 166 6.50 11.66 15.01
C VAL A 166 5.36 11.12 14.15
N LEU A 167 4.12 11.60 14.40
CA LEU A 167 2.94 11.27 13.59
C LEU A 167 3.11 11.73 12.14
N ALA A 168 3.70 12.91 11.91
CA ALA A 168 3.94 13.44 10.57
C ALA A 168 4.79 12.49 9.71
N ILE A 169 5.85 11.89 10.29
CA ILE A 169 6.68 10.90 9.59
C ILE A 169 5.87 9.64 9.29
N ALA A 170 5.13 9.12 10.27
CA ALA A 170 4.34 7.90 10.08
C ALA A 170 3.28 8.06 8.98
N TYR A 171 2.56 9.17 8.99
CA TYR A 171 1.52 9.47 8.01
C TYR A 171 2.12 9.74 6.62
N ALA A 172 3.22 10.49 6.56
CA ALA A 172 3.93 10.72 5.30
C ALA A 172 4.51 9.43 4.71
N ALA A 173 4.98 8.49 5.54
CA ALA A 173 5.44 7.19 5.09
C ALA A 173 4.28 6.35 4.51
N SER A 174 3.10 6.33 5.15
CA SER A 174 1.92 5.63 4.65
C SER A 174 1.44 6.20 3.31
N VAL A 175 1.32 7.53 3.22
CA VAL A 175 0.91 8.24 2.01
C VAL A 175 1.96 8.16 0.90
N GLY A 176 3.25 8.19 1.26
CA GLY A 176 4.37 8.09 0.31
C GLY A 176 4.36 6.78 -0.48
N GLY A 177 3.92 5.68 0.15
CA GLY A 177 3.76 4.40 -0.53
C GLY A 177 2.81 4.43 -1.72
N MET A 178 1.89 5.39 -1.84
CA MET A 178 1.01 5.55 -3.00
C MET A 178 1.79 5.90 -4.29
N GLY A 179 2.96 6.51 -4.16
CA GLY A 179 3.67 7.14 -5.27
C GLY A 179 4.19 6.20 -6.36
N THR A 180 4.39 4.90 -6.06
CA THR A 180 4.81 3.88 -7.05
C THR A 180 4.05 2.58 -6.86
N LEU A 181 4.08 1.69 -7.86
CA LEU A 181 3.42 0.38 -7.78
C LEU A 181 3.95 -0.49 -6.65
N ILE A 182 5.25 -0.39 -6.33
CA ILE A 182 5.90 -1.19 -5.29
C ILE A 182 5.84 -0.56 -3.88
N GLY A 183 5.50 0.72 -3.80
CA GLY A 183 5.53 1.45 -2.53
C GLY A 183 4.45 1.00 -1.55
N SER A 184 3.28 0.56 -2.05
CA SER A 184 2.20 0.05 -1.21
C SER A 184 1.40 -1.06 -1.92
N PRO A 185 1.04 -2.14 -1.21
CA PRO A 185 0.26 -3.25 -1.75
C PRO A 185 -1.06 -2.88 -2.44
N PRO A 186 -1.86 -1.94 -1.90
CA PRO A 186 -3.08 -1.47 -2.54
C PRO A 186 -2.92 -1.03 -3.98
N ASN A 187 -1.79 -0.41 -4.32
CA ASN A 187 -1.50 0.10 -5.66
C ASN A 187 -1.50 -1.03 -6.70
N PHE A 188 -0.76 -2.09 -6.39
CA PHE A 188 -0.65 -3.29 -7.19
C PHE A 188 -2.01 -3.99 -7.36
N ILE A 189 -2.73 -4.19 -6.25
CA ILE A 189 -4.04 -4.85 -6.24
C ILE A 189 -5.01 -4.11 -7.15
N THR A 190 -5.04 -2.78 -7.05
CA THR A 190 -5.90 -1.93 -7.88
C THR A 190 -5.58 -2.08 -9.35
N VAL A 191 -4.30 -1.97 -9.73
CA VAL A 191 -3.88 -2.12 -11.13
C VAL A 191 -4.20 -3.50 -11.66
N ARG A 192 -3.97 -4.54 -10.86
CA ARG A 192 -4.22 -5.91 -11.30
C ARG A 192 -5.70 -6.18 -11.52
N PHE A 193 -6.58 -5.75 -10.62
CA PHE A 193 -8.01 -5.90 -10.82
C PHE A 193 -8.55 -5.04 -11.99
N LEU A 194 -8.04 -3.84 -12.17
CA LEU A 194 -8.40 -3.03 -13.35
C LEU A 194 -8.00 -3.72 -14.66
N GLN A 195 -6.83 -4.36 -14.70
CA GLN A 195 -6.38 -5.11 -15.86
C GLN A 195 -7.24 -6.34 -16.13
N GLU A 196 -7.52 -7.16 -15.10
CA GLU A 196 -8.26 -8.41 -15.25
C GLU A 196 -9.75 -8.20 -15.51
N GLN A 197 -10.35 -7.20 -14.85
CA GLN A 197 -11.80 -7.06 -14.80
C GLN A 197 -12.34 -5.93 -15.65
N ALA A 198 -11.53 -4.91 -15.92
CA ALA A 198 -11.90 -3.77 -16.76
C ALA A 198 -11.07 -3.66 -18.05
N GLY A 199 -10.08 -4.53 -18.27
CA GLY A 199 -9.23 -4.49 -19.45
C GLY A 199 -8.34 -3.24 -19.53
N VAL A 200 -8.08 -2.59 -18.41
CA VAL A 200 -7.31 -1.35 -18.36
C VAL A 200 -5.89 -1.65 -17.88
N ASP A 201 -4.93 -1.49 -18.77
CA ASP A 201 -3.51 -1.67 -18.45
C ASP A 201 -2.91 -0.39 -17.89
N PHE A 202 -2.19 -0.53 -16.76
CA PHE A 202 -1.35 0.51 -16.20
C PHE A 202 0.11 0.11 -16.25
N ASP A 203 0.96 0.95 -16.83
CA ASP A 203 2.40 0.84 -16.64
C ASP A 203 2.85 1.58 -15.37
N PHE A 204 4.13 1.38 -15.03
CA PHE A 204 4.71 1.96 -13.82
C PHE A 204 4.64 3.49 -13.79
N VAL A 205 4.88 4.15 -14.94
CA VAL A 205 4.88 5.62 -15.07
C VAL A 205 3.45 6.17 -15.02
N GLN A 206 2.49 5.47 -15.63
CA GLN A 206 1.07 5.86 -15.56
C GLN A 206 0.57 5.83 -14.12
N TRP A 207 0.92 4.78 -13.33
CA TRP A 207 0.60 4.78 -11.91
C TRP A 207 1.27 5.95 -11.18
N MET A 208 2.56 6.21 -11.41
CA MET A 208 3.26 7.35 -10.81
C MET A 208 2.58 8.68 -11.15
N GLY A 209 2.03 8.83 -12.36
CA GLY A 209 1.27 10.01 -12.79
C GLY A 209 0.00 10.27 -11.98
N ILE A 210 -0.49 9.26 -11.26
CA ILE A 210 -1.66 9.35 -10.38
C ILE A 210 -1.23 9.39 -8.90
N GLY A 211 -0.43 8.41 -8.50
CA GLY A 211 -0.06 8.20 -7.09
C GLY A 211 0.85 9.28 -6.53
N MET A 212 1.83 9.78 -7.32
CA MET A 212 2.73 10.85 -6.85
C MET A 212 2.01 12.18 -6.61
N PRO A 213 1.18 12.71 -7.56
CA PRO A 213 0.39 13.90 -7.28
C PRO A 213 -0.52 13.74 -6.07
N ALA A 214 -1.20 12.60 -5.93
CA ALA A 214 -2.04 12.32 -4.77
C ALA A 214 -1.24 12.34 -3.46
N ALA A 215 -0.09 11.65 -3.41
CA ALA A 215 0.78 11.61 -2.24
C ALA A 215 1.34 12.99 -1.88
N LEU A 216 1.78 13.78 -2.87
CA LEU A 216 2.34 15.12 -2.65
C LEU A 216 1.28 16.09 -2.12
N VAL A 217 0.07 16.08 -2.70
CA VAL A 217 -1.02 16.94 -2.21
C VAL A 217 -1.41 16.53 -0.79
N LEU A 218 -1.60 15.24 -0.55
CA LEU A 218 -1.95 14.73 0.78
C LEU A 218 -0.92 15.09 1.83
N VAL A 219 0.38 14.93 1.57
CA VAL A 219 1.40 15.23 2.57
C VAL A 219 1.46 16.71 2.92
N VAL A 220 1.25 17.58 1.93
CA VAL A 220 1.17 19.02 2.18
C VAL A 220 -0.04 19.34 3.06
N VAL A 221 -1.20 18.78 2.74
CA VAL A 221 -2.43 18.97 3.52
C VAL A 221 -2.28 18.40 4.94
N ILE A 222 -1.74 17.18 5.09
CA ILE A 222 -1.44 16.58 6.40
C ILE A 222 -0.48 17.47 7.19
N GLY A 223 0.56 18.00 6.57
CA GLY A 223 1.52 18.91 7.18
C GLY A 223 0.87 20.17 7.72
N PHE A 224 -0.05 20.78 6.96
CA PHE A 224 -0.82 21.94 7.40
C PHE A 224 -1.75 21.62 8.56
N VAL A 225 -2.49 20.50 8.50
CA VAL A 225 -3.39 20.09 9.58
C VAL A 225 -2.60 19.79 10.85
N LEU A 226 -1.48 19.11 10.76
CA LEU A 226 -0.61 18.83 11.91
C LEU A 226 0.06 20.09 12.46
N GLN A 227 0.34 21.09 11.61
CA GLN A 227 0.84 22.38 12.07
C GLN A 227 -0.17 23.10 12.96
N TRP A 228 -1.44 22.94 12.69
CA TRP A 228 -2.52 23.55 13.45
C TRP A 228 -2.88 22.75 14.71
N LEU A 229 -2.92 21.40 14.63
CA LEU A 229 -3.36 20.53 15.74
C LEU A 229 -2.24 20.16 16.72
N ALA A 230 -1.03 20.04 16.24
CA ALA A 230 0.14 19.59 16.99
C ALA A 230 1.41 20.28 16.44
N PRO A 231 1.57 21.61 16.71
CA PRO A 231 2.69 22.38 16.21
C PRO A 231 4.04 21.79 16.73
N PRO A 232 5.12 21.87 15.96
CA PRO A 232 6.44 21.47 16.46
C PRO A 232 6.94 22.46 17.51
N PRO A 233 7.72 22.00 18.50
CA PRO A 233 8.33 22.91 19.49
C PRO A 233 9.24 23.94 18.82
N PRO A 234 9.39 25.13 19.40
CA PRO A 234 10.27 26.17 18.89
C PRO A 234 11.75 25.81 19.22
N ALA A 235 12.34 24.88 18.48
CA ALA A 235 13.72 24.48 18.66
C ALA A 235 14.57 24.82 17.43
N GLU A 236 15.73 25.42 17.62
CA GLU A 236 16.76 25.56 16.59
C GLU A 236 17.55 24.25 16.51
N THR A 237 17.14 23.35 15.63
CA THR A 237 17.80 22.08 15.41
C THR A 237 18.70 22.14 14.18
N THR A 238 19.95 21.72 14.33
CA THR A 238 20.86 21.49 13.21
C THR A 238 21.03 20.00 13.00
N VAL A 239 20.54 19.50 11.87
CA VAL A 239 20.83 18.12 11.46
C VAL A 239 22.29 18.05 11.02
N THR A 240 23.16 17.48 11.86
CA THR A 240 24.55 17.20 11.48
C THR A 240 24.61 15.94 10.64
N VAL A 241 24.93 16.10 9.37
CA VAL A 241 25.07 14.98 8.42
C VAL A 241 26.52 14.54 8.40
N VAL A 242 26.82 13.40 9.02
CA VAL A 242 28.13 12.73 8.89
C VAL A 242 28.11 11.92 7.59
N THR A 243 28.92 12.32 6.61
CA THR A 243 29.12 11.57 5.36
C THR A 243 30.25 10.57 5.51
N SER A 244 29.96 9.29 5.33
CA SER A 244 30.96 8.23 5.20
C SER A 244 31.26 7.93 3.73
N PRO A 245 32.44 7.41 3.36
CA PRO A 245 32.72 6.91 2.03
C PRO A 245 31.70 5.85 1.60
N TRP A 246 31.46 5.72 0.29
CA TRP A 246 30.59 4.66 -0.24
C TRP A 246 31.25 3.31 -0.11
N SER A 247 30.60 2.38 0.57
CA SER A 247 31.02 0.97 0.58
C SER A 247 30.76 0.28 -0.77
N TRP A 248 31.43 -0.84 -1.02
CA TRP A 248 31.21 -1.60 -2.25
C TRP A 248 29.77 -2.14 -2.30
N GLY A 249 29.26 -2.68 -1.18
CA GLY A 249 27.88 -3.16 -1.08
C GLY A 249 26.85 -2.08 -1.36
N GLU A 250 27.08 -0.83 -0.88
CA GLU A 250 26.22 0.31 -1.22
C GLU A 250 26.21 0.61 -2.73
N LYS A 251 27.40 0.60 -3.37
CA LYS A 251 27.51 0.88 -4.83
C LYS A 251 26.79 -0.15 -5.66
N VAL A 252 26.98 -1.44 -5.37
CA VAL A 252 26.30 -2.54 -6.06
C VAL A 252 24.79 -2.44 -5.87
N THR A 253 24.36 -2.21 -4.63
CA THR A 253 22.92 -2.05 -4.31
C THR A 253 22.31 -0.85 -5.02
N ALA A 254 23.00 0.29 -5.05
CA ALA A 254 22.54 1.48 -5.78
C ALA A 254 22.46 1.25 -7.29
N ALA A 255 23.41 0.50 -7.88
CA ALA A 255 23.38 0.13 -9.27
C ALA A 255 22.18 -0.80 -9.58
N CYS A 256 21.93 -1.82 -8.76
CA CYS A 256 20.78 -2.72 -8.89
C CYS A 256 19.45 -1.96 -8.78
N PHE A 257 19.34 -1.05 -7.81
CA PHE A 257 18.18 -0.19 -7.65
C PHE A 257 17.99 0.71 -8.88
N GLY A 258 19.05 1.37 -9.36
CA GLY A 258 19.01 2.20 -10.57
C GLY A 258 18.59 1.43 -11.82
N LEU A 259 19.08 0.19 -11.99
CA LEU A 259 18.67 -0.69 -13.09
C LEU A 259 17.18 -1.06 -13.00
N ALA A 260 16.68 -1.36 -11.82
CA ALA A 260 15.26 -1.66 -11.61
C ALA A 260 14.39 -0.44 -11.97
N VAL A 261 14.71 0.73 -11.41
CA VAL A 261 13.98 1.97 -11.69
C VAL A 261 14.01 2.32 -13.18
N ALA A 262 15.18 2.22 -13.82
CA ALA A 262 15.31 2.46 -15.25
C ALA A 262 14.45 1.48 -16.07
N GLY A 263 14.52 0.19 -15.77
CA GLY A 263 13.74 -0.82 -16.48
C GLY A 263 12.22 -0.68 -16.30
N TRP A 264 11.76 -0.18 -15.14
CA TRP A 264 10.33 0.08 -14.90
C TRP A 264 9.84 1.38 -15.54
N THR A 265 10.70 2.41 -15.64
CA THR A 265 10.28 3.73 -16.10
C THR A 265 10.52 3.98 -17.58
N ILE A 266 11.60 3.43 -18.17
CA ILE A 266 11.95 3.65 -19.58
C ILE A 266 10.80 3.29 -20.54
N PRO A 267 10.13 2.10 -20.43
CA PRO A 267 9.04 1.77 -21.34
C PRO A 267 7.88 2.76 -21.29
N GLY A 268 7.49 3.18 -20.08
CA GLY A 268 6.42 4.17 -19.88
C GLY A 268 6.78 5.56 -20.39
N ILE A 269 8.02 6.01 -20.16
CA ILE A 269 8.52 7.29 -20.70
C ILE A 269 8.54 7.25 -22.23
N MET A 270 9.05 6.17 -22.84
CA MET A 270 9.06 6.02 -24.30
C MET A 270 7.64 6.09 -24.88
N ARG A 271 6.66 5.48 -24.21
CA ARG A 271 5.26 5.56 -24.59
C ARG A 271 4.72 7.00 -24.48
N ALA A 272 5.01 7.68 -23.38
CA ALA A 272 4.54 9.05 -23.13
C ALA A 272 5.07 10.06 -24.15
N VAL A 273 6.30 9.88 -24.64
CA VAL A 273 6.91 10.78 -25.66
C VAL A 273 6.64 10.30 -27.11
N GLY A 274 5.86 9.23 -27.31
CA GLY A 274 5.57 8.68 -28.64
C GLY A 274 6.80 8.09 -29.33
N ALA A 275 7.79 7.60 -28.58
CA ALA A 275 9.01 7.04 -29.15
C ALA A 275 8.71 5.76 -29.97
N PRO A 276 9.43 5.52 -31.09
CA PRO A 276 9.30 4.29 -31.86
C PRO A 276 9.68 3.08 -31.00
N HIS A 277 9.07 1.92 -31.29
CA HIS A 277 9.31 0.66 -30.58
C HIS A 277 8.97 0.64 -29.09
N ALA A 278 8.26 1.65 -28.53
CA ALA A 278 7.90 1.69 -27.11
C ALA A 278 7.11 0.44 -26.66
N ALA A 279 6.20 -0.06 -27.50
CA ALA A 279 5.44 -1.28 -27.22
C ALA A 279 6.30 -2.55 -27.21
N GLU A 280 7.28 -2.63 -28.10
CA GLU A 280 8.23 -3.76 -28.18
C GLU A 280 9.14 -3.77 -26.94
N VAL A 281 9.64 -2.59 -26.54
CA VAL A 281 10.46 -2.44 -25.32
C VAL A 281 9.65 -2.81 -24.07
N ALA A 282 8.40 -2.37 -23.97
CA ALA A 282 7.53 -2.74 -22.86
C ALA A 282 7.26 -4.24 -22.78
N LYS A 283 7.09 -4.89 -23.94
CA LYS A 283 6.92 -6.36 -24.04
C LYS A 283 8.21 -7.12 -23.69
N ALA A 284 9.37 -6.57 -24.04
CA ALA A 284 10.67 -7.19 -23.73
C ALA A 284 11.09 -7.00 -22.26
N LEU A 285 10.57 -5.98 -21.58
CA LEU A 285 10.88 -5.63 -20.20
C LEU A 285 9.64 -5.67 -19.30
N PRO A 286 9.01 -6.86 -19.09
CA PRO A 286 7.92 -6.98 -18.13
C PRO A 286 8.40 -6.61 -16.74
N ILE A 287 7.62 -5.82 -16.00
CA ILE A 287 8.04 -5.21 -14.73
C ILE A 287 8.51 -6.23 -13.67
N GLY A 288 7.87 -7.41 -13.61
CA GLY A 288 8.29 -8.50 -12.72
C GLY A 288 9.63 -9.12 -13.11
N ALA A 289 9.87 -9.34 -14.43
CA ALA A 289 11.14 -9.84 -14.91
C ALA A 289 12.29 -8.85 -14.67
N VAL A 290 12.04 -7.56 -14.92
CA VAL A 290 12.99 -6.47 -14.62
C VAL A 290 13.39 -6.49 -13.14
N ALA A 291 12.43 -6.64 -12.23
CA ALA A 291 12.69 -6.67 -10.79
C ALA A 291 13.67 -7.79 -10.40
N ILE A 292 13.43 -9.00 -10.88
CA ILE A 292 14.27 -10.18 -10.59
C ILE A 292 15.65 -10.04 -11.23
N LEU A 293 15.72 -9.63 -12.52
CA LEU A 293 16.98 -9.46 -13.22
C LEU A 293 17.83 -8.34 -12.60
N ALA A 294 17.22 -7.23 -12.19
CA ALA A 294 17.93 -6.14 -11.52
C ALA A 294 18.43 -6.55 -10.12
N ALA A 295 17.76 -7.47 -9.43
CA ALA A 295 18.18 -7.98 -8.13
C ALA A 295 19.27 -9.08 -8.25
N ALA A 296 19.36 -9.79 -9.37
CA ALA A 296 20.28 -10.92 -9.55
C ALA A 296 21.75 -10.58 -9.24
N PRO A 297 22.31 -9.40 -9.63
CA PRO A 297 23.69 -9.06 -9.33
C PRO A 297 24.00 -9.01 -7.82
N LEU A 298 23.01 -8.76 -6.95
CA LEU A 298 23.18 -8.76 -5.49
C LEU A 298 23.65 -10.11 -4.95
N PHE A 299 23.32 -11.21 -5.64
CA PHE A 299 23.72 -12.57 -5.28
C PHE A 299 25.06 -12.99 -5.92
N LEU A 300 25.43 -12.33 -7.02
CA LEU A 300 26.66 -12.65 -7.78
C LEU A 300 27.89 -11.92 -7.24
N PHE A 301 27.74 -10.62 -6.97
CA PHE A 301 28.85 -9.81 -6.48
C PHE A 301 29.12 -10.11 -5.02
N ARG A 302 30.41 -10.11 -4.65
CA ARG A 302 30.88 -10.30 -3.28
C ARG A 302 31.00 -8.94 -2.59
N ASP A 303 30.76 -8.93 -1.28
CA ASP A 303 30.97 -7.76 -0.42
C ASP A 303 32.48 -7.50 -0.20
N GLU A 304 32.83 -6.49 0.57
CA GLU A 304 34.21 -6.09 0.86
C GLU A 304 35.07 -7.22 1.46
N ASP A 305 34.45 -8.21 2.13
CA ASP A 305 35.12 -9.39 2.66
C ASP A 305 35.59 -10.39 1.57
N GLY A 306 35.19 -10.17 0.31
CA GLY A 306 35.48 -11.04 -0.83
C GLY A 306 34.88 -12.45 -0.77
N LYS A 307 34.09 -12.75 0.27
CA LYS A 307 33.52 -14.10 0.54
C LYS A 307 32.02 -14.10 0.50
N THR A 308 31.38 -13.15 1.18
CA THR A 308 29.93 -13.08 1.33
C THR A 308 29.29 -12.35 0.13
N PRO A 309 28.19 -12.84 -0.47
CA PRO A 309 27.45 -12.06 -1.46
C PRO A 309 26.94 -10.75 -0.87
N VAL A 310 26.77 -9.72 -1.70
CA VAL A 310 26.16 -8.44 -1.29
C VAL A 310 24.81 -8.68 -0.61
N LEU A 311 24.01 -9.60 -1.14
CA LEU A 311 22.80 -10.11 -0.49
C LEU A 311 22.90 -11.65 -0.38
N PRO A 312 23.25 -12.21 0.79
CA PRO A 312 23.21 -13.65 1.03
C PRO A 312 21.78 -14.18 0.99
N TRP A 313 21.59 -15.43 0.52
CA TRP A 313 20.28 -16.03 0.41
C TRP A 313 19.48 -16.06 1.72
N HIS A 314 20.15 -16.33 2.85
CA HIS A 314 19.49 -16.34 4.15
C HIS A 314 18.90 -14.98 4.57
N ASP A 315 19.45 -13.87 4.07
CA ASP A 315 18.89 -12.53 4.27
C ASP A 315 17.78 -12.26 3.23
N ALA A 316 18.00 -12.64 1.97
CA ALA A 316 17.00 -12.52 0.92
C ALA A 316 15.73 -13.32 1.24
N ALA A 317 15.87 -14.50 1.82
CA ALA A 317 14.74 -15.35 2.21
C ALA A 317 13.87 -14.74 3.34
N ARG A 318 14.32 -13.68 4.02
CA ARG A 318 13.57 -12.97 5.06
C ARG A 318 12.69 -11.84 4.52
N ILE A 319 12.27 -11.90 3.26
CA ILE A 319 11.26 -10.99 2.72
C ILE A 319 9.87 -11.31 3.29
N ASP A 320 8.92 -10.41 3.09
CA ASP A 320 7.55 -10.59 3.56
C ASP A 320 6.77 -11.57 2.67
N TRP A 321 6.97 -12.89 2.92
CA TRP A 321 6.21 -13.95 2.27
C TRP A 321 4.72 -13.87 2.60
N GLY A 322 4.37 -13.32 3.76
CA GLY A 322 2.98 -13.14 4.14
C GLY A 322 2.23 -12.24 3.18
N LEU A 323 2.88 -11.18 2.71
CA LEU A 323 2.33 -10.27 1.72
C LEU A 323 2.14 -10.95 0.36
N ILE A 324 3.11 -11.79 -0.05
CA ILE A 324 3.02 -12.58 -1.31
C ILE A 324 1.79 -13.50 -1.28
N LEU A 325 1.58 -14.21 -0.17
CA LEU A 325 0.42 -15.07 0.02
C LEU A 325 -0.90 -14.27 0.03
N LEU A 326 -0.87 -13.07 0.65
CA LEU A 326 -2.03 -12.19 0.71
C LEU A 326 -2.44 -11.67 -0.68
N PHE A 327 -1.48 -11.41 -1.56
CA PHE A 327 -1.76 -11.10 -2.96
C PHE A 327 -2.44 -12.27 -3.68
N GLY A 328 -1.83 -13.45 -3.63
CA GLY A 328 -2.36 -14.62 -4.33
C GLY A 328 -3.78 -14.98 -3.89
N GLY A 329 -4.03 -15.02 -2.57
CA GLY A 329 -5.36 -15.33 -2.02
C GLY A 329 -6.39 -14.26 -2.35
N GLY A 330 -6.03 -12.98 -2.22
CA GLY A 330 -6.92 -11.87 -2.53
C GLY A 330 -7.30 -11.80 -4.00
N LEU A 331 -6.31 -11.92 -4.90
CA LEU A 331 -6.54 -11.96 -6.35
C LEU A 331 -7.41 -13.16 -6.74
N SER A 332 -7.14 -14.34 -6.17
CA SER A 332 -7.94 -15.55 -6.43
C SER A 332 -9.40 -15.36 -6.00
N LEU A 333 -9.63 -14.77 -4.82
CA LEU A 333 -10.98 -14.48 -4.33
C LEU A 333 -11.69 -13.48 -5.24
N GLY A 334 -11.04 -12.36 -5.56
CA GLY A 334 -11.61 -11.31 -6.41
C GLY A 334 -11.94 -11.83 -7.83
N ALA A 335 -11.07 -12.64 -8.43
CA ALA A 335 -11.34 -13.26 -9.73
C ALA A 335 -12.59 -14.14 -9.69
N GLN A 336 -12.72 -14.98 -8.63
CA GLN A 336 -13.92 -15.82 -8.48
C GLN A 336 -15.19 -15.01 -8.19
N MET A 337 -15.09 -13.87 -7.52
CA MET A 337 -16.24 -12.97 -7.32
C MET A 337 -16.79 -12.43 -8.66
N PHE A 338 -15.91 -12.16 -9.62
CA PHE A 338 -16.33 -11.76 -11.00
C PHE A 338 -16.83 -12.94 -11.82
N GLU A 339 -16.08 -14.04 -11.88
CA GLU A 339 -16.46 -15.22 -12.66
C GLU A 339 -17.82 -15.81 -12.25
N THR A 340 -18.15 -15.77 -10.96
CA THR A 340 -19.45 -16.25 -10.47
C THR A 340 -20.56 -15.22 -10.57
N GLY A 341 -20.22 -13.94 -10.81
CA GLY A 341 -21.19 -12.84 -10.76
C GLY A 341 -21.50 -12.34 -9.34
N LEU A 342 -20.89 -12.87 -8.30
CA LEU A 342 -21.16 -12.44 -6.91
C LEU A 342 -20.83 -10.96 -6.70
N ALA A 343 -19.78 -10.44 -7.37
CA ALA A 343 -19.42 -9.04 -7.26
C ALA A 343 -20.55 -8.12 -7.78
N ALA A 344 -21.22 -8.50 -8.88
CA ALA A 344 -22.35 -7.76 -9.43
C ALA A 344 -23.53 -7.77 -8.44
N GLU A 345 -23.90 -8.92 -7.90
CA GLU A 345 -25.01 -9.04 -6.94
C GLU A 345 -24.80 -8.17 -5.69
N ILE A 346 -23.59 -8.21 -5.11
CA ILE A 346 -23.27 -7.36 -3.95
C ILE A 346 -23.32 -5.89 -4.34
N SER A 347 -22.84 -5.53 -5.52
CA SER A 347 -22.80 -4.16 -6.00
C SER A 347 -24.20 -3.62 -6.31
N GLN A 348 -25.07 -4.39 -6.93
CA GLN A 348 -26.47 -4.04 -7.14
C GLN A 348 -27.20 -3.81 -5.82
N TRP A 349 -27.04 -4.71 -4.87
CA TRP A 349 -27.60 -4.54 -3.53
C TRP A 349 -27.10 -3.23 -2.87
N PHE A 350 -25.78 -2.97 -2.94
CA PHE A 350 -25.17 -1.77 -2.37
C PHE A 350 -25.74 -0.50 -3.04
N LEU A 351 -25.83 -0.46 -4.36
CA LEU A 351 -26.38 0.68 -5.11
C LEU A 351 -27.87 0.90 -4.81
N HIS A 352 -28.64 -0.18 -4.70
CA HIS A 352 -30.06 -0.11 -4.35
C HIS A 352 -30.27 0.47 -2.94
N VAL A 353 -29.51 0.01 -1.95
CA VAL A 353 -29.64 0.47 -0.56
C VAL A 353 -29.16 1.91 -0.38
N THR A 354 -28.09 2.31 -1.07
CA THR A 354 -27.52 3.65 -0.93
C THR A 354 -28.18 4.68 -1.84
N GLY A 355 -28.86 4.27 -2.91
CA GLY A 355 -29.44 5.15 -3.90
C GLY A 355 -28.38 5.91 -4.75
N ILE A 356 -27.13 5.47 -4.72
CA ILE A 356 -26.04 6.08 -5.50
C ILE A 356 -26.26 5.79 -6.99
N SER A 357 -26.28 6.85 -7.82
CA SER A 357 -26.55 6.77 -9.25
C SER A 357 -25.55 7.57 -10.11
N SER A 358 -24.43 8.01 -9.52
CA SER A 358 -23.44 8.79 -10.25
C SER A 358 -22.01 8.33 -9.95
N LEU A 359 -21.11 8.50 -10.95
CA LEU A 359 -19.69 8.16 -10.82
C LEU A 359 -19.05 8.79 -9.58
N TRP A 360 -19.26 10.09 -9.37
CA TRP A 360 -18.61 10.82 -8.27
C TRP A 360 -19.27 10.53 -6.93
N GLY A 361 -20.57 10.23 -6.91
CA GLY A 361 -21.26 9.72 -5.72
C GLY A 361 -20.70 8.37 -5.27
N LEU A 362 -20.51 7.44 -6.23
CA LEU A 362 -19.88 6.14 -5.98
C LEU A 362 -18.44 6.31 -5.50
N THR A 363 -17.64 7.11 -6.20
CA THR A 363 -16.24 7.35 -5.86
C THR A 363 -16.10 7.95 -4.44
N ALA A 364 -16.92 8.95 -4.11
CA ALA A 364 -16.92 9.57 -2.78
C ALA A 364 -17.32 8.60 -1.67
N ALA A 365 -18.38 7.81 -1.88
CA ALA A 365 -18.82 6.81 -0.91
C ALA A 365 -17.74 5.75 -0.66
N LEU A 366 -17.09 5.27 -1.72
CA LEU A 366 -16.02 4.28 -1.63
C LEU A 366 -14.77 4.84 -0.94
N ILE A 367 -14.39 6.08 -1.19
CA ILE A 367 -13.28 6.74 -0.46
C ILE A 367 -13.59 6.76 1.03
N VAL A 368 -14.75 7.29 1.41
CA VAL A 368 -15.13 7.41 2.83
C VAL A 368 -15.19 6.03 3.48
N PHE A 369 -15.86 5.08 2.84
CA PHE A 369 -15.92 3.71 3.36
C PHE A 369 -14.53 3.10 3.54
N THR A 370 -13.67 3.19 2.52
CA THR A 370 -12.34 2.57 2.55
C THR A 370 -11.44 3.19 3.59
N VAL A 371 -11.41 4.53 3.73
CA VAL A 371 -10.59 5.24 4.72
C VAL A 371 -10.95 4.79 6.15
N PHE A 372 -12.22 4.62 6.49
CA PHE A 372 -12.61 4.16 7.82
C PHE A 372 -12.50 2.64 7.97
N PHE A 373 -12.73 1.87 6.93
CA PHE A 373 -12.60 0.42 6.95
C PHE A 373 -11.15 -0.02 7.14
N THR A 374 -10.20 0.65 6.48
CA THR A 374 -8.77 0.31 6.58
C THR A 374 -8.17 0.60 7.97
N GLU A 375 -8.84 1.39 8.81
CA GLU A 375 -8.46 1.54 10.23
C GLU A 375 -8.65 0.24 11.05
N ALA A 376 -9.65 -0.56 10.66
CA ALA A 376 -9.97 -1.81 11.36
C ALA A 376 -9.35 -3.05 10.68
N CYS A 377 -8.88 -2.91 9.44
CA CYS A 377 -8.35 -3.98 8.61
C CYS A 377 -7.06 -3.53 7.94
N SER A 378 -6.17 -4.45 7.56
CA SER A 378 -4.95 -4.07 6.84
C SER A 378 -5.27 -3.43 5.48
N ASN A 379 -4.45 -2.46 5.04
CA ASN A 379 -4.59 -1.78 3.75
C ASN A 379 -4.71 -2.76 2.58
N THR A 380 -3.90 -3.82 2.60
CA THR A 380 -3.88 -4.88 1.58
C THR A 380 -5.17 -5.68 1.57
N ALA A 381 -5.67 -6.09 2.74
CA ALA A 381 -6.93 -6.83 2.85
C ALA A 381 -8.12 -5.94 2.41
N SER A 382 -8.13 -4.68 2.83
CA SER A 382 -9.15 -3.70 2.42
C SER A 382 -9.23 -3.56 0.90
N SER A 383 -8.08 -3.42 0.23
CA SER A 383 -8.03 -3.31 -1.23
C SER A 383 -8.49 -4.58 -1.93
N ASN A 384 -8.06 -5.75 -1.46
CA ASN A 384 -8.48 -7.04 -2.04
C ASN A 384 -10.01 -7.26 -1.96
N MET A 385 -10.66 -6.73 -0.92
CA MET A 385 -12.10 -6.87 -0.74
C MET A 385 -12.89 -5.81 -1.51
N ILE A 386 -12.44 -4.56 -1.49
CA ILE A 386 -13.27 -3.43 -1.94
C ILE A 386 -13.03 -3.11 -3.42
N VAL A 387 -11.80 -3.26 -3.96
CA VAL A 387 -11.52 -2.92 -5.38
C VAL A 387 -12.39 -3.72 -6.36
N PRO A 388 -12.54 -5.06 -6.22
CA PRO A 388 -13.43 -5.83 -7.09
C PRO A 388 -14.87 -5.29 -7.07
N LEU A 389 -15.38 -4.99 -5.87
CA LEU A 389 -16.73 -4.45 -5.71
C LEU A 389 -16.89 -3.06 -6.31
N ALA A 390 -15.85 -2.22 -6.20
CA ALA A 390 -15.83 -0.88 -6.79
C ALA A 390 -15.91 -0.93 -8.32
N ILE A 391 -15.18 -1.85 -8.94
CA ILE A 391 -15.22 -2.06 -10.40
C ILE A 391 -16.60 -2.59 -10.81
N ALA A 392 -17.12 -3.59 -10.11
CA ALA A 392 -18.45 -4.14 -10.41
C ALA A 392 -19.56 -3.09 -10.25
N ALA A 393 -19.54 -2.27 -9.20
CA ALA A 393 -20.49 -1.20 -8.98
C ALA A 393 -20.42 -0.12 -10.09
N ALA A 394 -19.24 0.19 -10.60
CA ALA A 394 -19.09 1.11 -11.71
C ALA A 394 -19.65 0.54 -13.01
N VAL A 395 -19.44 -0.76 -13.27
CA VAL A 395 -20.01 -1.47 -14.42
C VAL A 395 -21.54 -1.49 -14.34
N GLU A 396 -22.12 -1.76 -13.18
CA GLU A 396 -23.58 -1.74 -12.96
C GLU A 396 -24.20 -0.36 -13.19
N LEU A 397 -23.46 0.71 -12.92
CA LEU A 397 -23.89 2.10 -13.18
C LEU A 397 -23.62 2.56 -14.61
N ASP A 398 -23.02 1.73 -15.46
CA ASP A 398 -22.57 2.10 -16.82
C ASP A 398 -21.64 3.33 -16.80
N VAL A 399 -20.71 3.37 -15.82
CA VAL A 399 -19.71 4.44 -15.68
C VAL A 399 -18.28 3.88 -15.68
N SER A 400 -17.29 4.76 -15.89
CA SER A 400 -15.87 4.37 -15.87
C SER A 400 -15.46 3.71 -14.55
N PRO A 401 -14.88 2.50 -14.55
CA PRO A 401 -14.40 1.85 -13.34
C PRO A 401 -13.10 2.46 -12.77
N LEU A 402 -12.41 3.30 -13.55
CA LEU A 402 -11.12 3.88 -13.17
C LEU A 402 -11.19 4.72 -11.90
N PRO A 403 -12.00 5.80 -11.80
CA PRO A 403 -12.00 6.64 -10.63
C PRO A 403 -12.40 5.89 -9.35
N PRO A 404 -13.44 5.02 -9.31
CA PRO A 404 -13.79 4.26 -8.12
C PRO A 404 -12.70 3.28 -7.66
N ALA A 405 -12.09 2.54 -8.59
CA ALA A 405 -11.03 1.59 -8.28
C ALA A 405 -9.77 2.28 -7.74
N LEU A 406 -9.32 3.35 -8.43
CA LEU A 406 -8.18 4.17 -7.99
C LEU A 406 -8.45 4.83 -6.63
N ALA A 407 -9.69 5.27 -6.40
CA ALA A 407 -10.13 5.83 -5.14
C ALA A 407 -9.94 4.85 -3.97
N VAL A 408 -10.37 3.59 -4.13
CA VAL A 408 -10.19 2.54 -3.14
C VAL A 408 -8.71 2.26 -2.91
N GLY A 409 -7.92 2.09 -3.97
CA GLY A 409 -6.49 1.79 -3.87
C GLY A 409 -5.69 2.88 -3.12
N LEU A 410 -5.98 4.15 -3.40
CA LEU A 410 -5.34 5.27 -2.70
C LEU A 410 -5.88 5.43 -1.28
N ALA A 411 -7.21 5.37 -1.09
CA ALA A 411 -7.86 5.52 0.21
C ALA A 411 -7.43 4.43 1.22
N ALA A 412 -7.17 3.22 0.76
CA ALA A 412 -6.67 2.13 1.62
C ALA A 412 -5.33 2.42 2.29
N SER A 413 -4.54 3.38 1.77
CA SER A 413 -3.29 3.81 2.41
C SER A 413 -3.48 4.99 3.39
N CYS A 414 -4.72 5.50 3.56
CA CYS A 414 -5.08 6.59 4.44
C CYS A 414 -5.69 6.07 5.76
N ALA A 415 -4.86 5.52 6.64
CA ALA A 415 -5.27 5.07 7.97
C ALA A 415 -4.42 5.80 9.02
N PHE A 416 -5.03 6.74 9.73
CA PHE A 416 -4.31 7.68 10.61
C PHE A 416 -4.74 7.62 12.07
N MET A 417 -5.83 6.88 12.42
CA MET A 417 -6.41 6.88 13.76
C MET A 417 -5.75 5.87 14.70
N LEU A 418 -5.50 4.64 14.22
CA LEU A 418 -5.15 3.54 15.11
C LEU A 418 -3.70 3.06 14.90
N PRO A 419 -2.98 2.74 15.99
CA PRO A 419 -1.64 2.15 15.89
C PRO A 419 -1.59 0.83 15.12
N ILE A 420 -2.65 0.04 15.21
CA ILE A 420 -2.75 -1.27 14.55
C ILE A 420 -3.08 -1.19 13.06
N ALA A 421 -3.55 -0.04 12.59
CA ALA A 421 -3.99 0.13 11.21
C ALA A 421 -2.83 0.00 10.21
N THR A 422 -1.66 0.56 10.55
CA THR A 422 -0.47 0.52 9.69
C THR A 422 0.80 0.31 10.48
N GLY A 423 1.83 -0.29 9.83
CA GLY A 423 3.14 -0.44 10.45
C GLY A 423 3.80 0.89 10.87
N PRO A 424 3.78 1.96 10.05
CA PRO A 424 4.25 3.28 10.48
C PRO A 424 3.59 3.82 11.74
N ASN A 425 2.26 3.66 11.85
CA ASN A 425 1.51 4.06 13.04
C ASN A 425 1.97 3.28 14.28
N ALA A 426 2.18 1.96 14.13
CA ALA A 426 2.68 1.12 15.22
C ALA A 426 4.08 1.55 15.68
N VAL A 427 4.98 1.90 14.76
CA VAL A 427 6.33 2.41 15.07
C VAL A 427 6.23 3.75 15.81
N ALA A 428 5.38 4.67 15.33
CA ALA A 428 5.18 5.97 15.96
C ALA A 428 4.62 5.83 17.37
N TYR A 429 3.59 5.03 17.56
CA TYR A 429 2.98 4.76 18.85
C TYR A 429 3.94 4.04 19.80
N GLY A 430 4.76 3.12 19.27
CA GLY A 430 5.79 2.38 20.02
C GLY A 430 6.90 3.25 20.63
N THR A 431 7.02 4.52 20.23
CA THR A 431 7.94 5.48 20.88
C THR A 431 7.52 5.84 22.32
N GLY A 432 6.24 5.60 22.67
CA GLY A 432 5.68 5.99 23.96
C GLY A 432 5.35 7.50 24.11
N LEU A 433 5.61 8.29 23.06
CA LEU A 433 5.41 9.75 23.07
C LEU A 433 3.96 10.16 22.70
N ILE A 434 3.17 9.20 22.21
CA ILE A 434 1.84 9.47 21.67
C ILE A 434 0.80 8.72 22.47
N GLU A 435 -0.15 9.45 23.04
CA GLU A 435 -1.33 8.85 23.68
C GLU A 435 -2.37 8.42 22.64
N LEU A 436 -2.99 7.27 22.84
CA LEU A 436 -3.99 6.72 21.91
C LEU A 436 -5.16 7.68 21.64
N PRO A 437 -5.78 8.35 22.68
CA PRO A 437 -6.85 9.30 22.42
C PRO A 437 -6.42 10.50 21.57
N HIS A 438 -5.18 10.96 21.73
CA HIS A 438 -4.62 12.05 20.94
C HIS A 438 -4.43 11.64 19.48
N MET A 439 -3.84 10.47 19.24
CA MET A 439 -3.69 9.90 17.89
C MET A 439 -5.05 9.73 17.21
N MET A 440 -6.04 9.18 17.92
CA MET A 440 -7.39 8.96 17.36
C MET A 440 -8.08 10.27 16.95
N ARG A 441 -7.96 11.33 17.76
CA ARG A 441 -8.58 12.64 17.43
C ARG A 441 -7.95 13.28 16.20
N ILE A 442 -6.62 13.30 16.14
CA ILE A 442 -5.87 13.83 14.99
C ILE A 442 -6.17 12.99 13.76
N GLY A 443 -6.09 11.66 13.89
CA GLY A 443 -6.31 10.73 12.80
C GLY A 443 -7.73 10.79 12.25
N PHE A 444 -8.74 10.93 13.09
CA PHE A 444 -10.13 11.08 12.64
C PHE A 444 -10.31 12.29 11.72
N LEU A 445 -9.77 13.46 12.14
CA LEU A 445 -9.83 14.65 11.30
C LEU A 445 -9.04 14.47 10.01
N LEU A 446 -7.86 13.86 10.10
CA LEU A 446 -7.03 13.58 8.92
C LEU A 446 -7.69 12.58 7.96
N ASN A 447 -8.43 11.61 8.46
CA ASN A 447 -9.21 10.69 7.61
C ASN A 447 -10.28 11.44 6.81
N ILE A 448 -11.00 12.37 7.43
CA ILE A 448 -11.98 13.22 6.72
C ILE A 448 -11.28 14.11 5.68
N VAL A 449 -10.22 14.79 6.09
CA VAL A 449 -9.46 15.69 5.21
C VAL A 449 -8.83 14.93 4.05
N ALA A 450 -8.29 13.74 4.31
CA ALA A 450 -7.72 12.87 3.25
C ALA A 450 -8.79 12.40 2.28
N ALA A 451 -9.98 12.03 2.77
CA ALA A 451 -11.09 11.63 1.91
C ALA A 451 -11.50 12.75 0.94
N LEU A 452 -11.67 13.97 1.46
CA LEU A 452 -11.99 15.15 0.65
C LEU A 452 -10.86 15.49 -0.34
N THR A 453 -9.61 15.40 0.11
CA THR A 453 -8.44 15.68 -0.73
C THR A 453 -8.31 14.66 -1.85
N LEU A 454 -8.46 13.36 -1.57
CA LEU A 454 -8.43 12.31 -2.59
C LEU A 454 -9.54 12.49 -3.62
N LEU A 455 -10.77 12.81 -3.19
CA LEU A 455 -11.86 13.07 -4.10
C LEU A 455 -11.55 14.24 -5.04
N ALA A 456 -11.03 15.35 -4.50
CA ALA A 456 -10.66 16.52 -5.29
C ALA A 456 -9.49 16.22 -6.27
N VAL A 457 -8.48 15.49 -5.81
CA VAL A 457 -7.33 15.11 -6.65
C VAL A 457 -7.76 14.17 -7.77
N LEU A 458 -8.56 13.13 -7.47
CA LEU A 458 -9.04 12.21 -8.49
C LEU A 458 -9.98 12.91 -9.50
N TYR A 459 -10.80 13.84 -9.03
CA TYR A 459 -11.62 14.67 -9.93
C TYR A 459 -10.76 15.49 -10.88
N ALA A 460 -9.74 16.18 -10.36
CA ALA A 460 -8.80 16.96 -11.18
C ALA A 460 -8.02 16.09 -12.17
N LEU A 461 -7.53 14.93 -11.72
CA LEU A 461 -6.82 13.97 -12.57
C LEU A 461 -7.72 13.37 -13.65
N SER A 462 -9.00 13.12 -13.34
CA SER A 462 -9.95 12.59 -14.34
C SER A 462 -10.21 13.59 -15.48
N ILE A 463 -10.29 14.88 -15.17
CA ILE A 463 -10.39 15.93 -16.20
C ILE A 463 -9.10 15.99 -17.03
N PHE A 464 -7.93 15.94 -16.35
CA PHE A 464 -6.64 16.02 -17.04
C PHE A 464 -6.37 14.84 -17.98
N HIS A 465 -6.76 13.64 -17.58
CA HIS A 465 -6.57 12.42 -18.36
C HIS A 465 -7.75 12.03 -19.25
N GLY A 466 -8.86 12.78 -19.20
CA GLY A 466 -10.04 12.50 -20.01
C GLY A 466 -10.72 11.17 -19.66
N TRP A 467 -10.81 10.81 -18.38
CA TRP A 467 -11.46 9.55 -17.95
C TRP A 467 -12.99 9.68 -17.85
N VAL A 468 -13.49 10.89 -17.94
CA VAL A 468 -14.92 11.25 -17.81
C VAL A 468 -15.33 12.17 -18.96
#